data_911bfcfb593ff6d1d74ac31bf8058f9c
#
_entry.id   911bfcfb593ff6d1d74ac31bf8058f9c
#
_cell.length_a   1.000
_cell.length_b   1.000
_cell.length_c   1.000
_cell.angle_alpha   90.00
_cell.angle_beta   90.00
_cell.angle_gamma   90.00
#
_symmetry.space_group_name_H-M   'P 1'
#
loop_
_entity.id
_entity.type
_entity.pdbx_description
1 polymer ?
#
loop_
_entity_poly.entity_id
_entity_poly.type
_entity_poly.pdbx_seq_one_letter_code
_entity_poly.pdbx_strand_id
1 'polypeptide(L)'
;MNRKRLSTATLVASTLAVIVASVAWADPTSSHSGGANANQTGVVRIDPANPKVAYVSGQYNCPSGTQAHLFVSVKQVADGKPDSRLKEEGSSRFSSAWLERHFDTQPTCDGAWHTGTWRITDDKSDPDYEYGQGGGLIPGTVYVQFCWDELSETPSWHAYSEQFARASY
;
A
#
# COMPACT_ATOMS: atom_id res chain seq x y z
N MET A 1 37.86 -52.86 43.12
CA MET A 1 36.54 -52.80 42.44
C MET A 1 36.10 -51.33 42.42
N ASN A 2 36.37 -50.64 41.31
CA ASN A 2 36.01 -49.20 41.15
C ASN A 2 34.73 -49.10 40.32
N ARG A 3 33.63 -48.67 40.95
CA ARG A 3 32.36 -48.35 40.27
C ARG A 3 32.40 -46.90 39.76
N LYS A 4 32.49 -46.74 38.46
CA LYS A 4 32.31 -45.45 37.78
C LYS A 4 30.80 -45.11 37.77
N ARG A 5 30.44 -43.98 38.36
CA ARG A 5 29.08 -43.40 38.25
C ARG A 5 28.96 -42.62 36.91
N LEU A 6 28.06 -43.04 36.04
CA LEU A 6 27.65 -42.26 34.87
C LEU A 6 26.67 -41.18 35.35
N SER A 7 27.02 -39.92 35.10
CA SER A 7 26.11 -38.80 35.27
C SER A 7 25.36 -38.58 33.94
N THR A 8 24.06 -38.76 34.00
CA THR A 8 23.14 -38.46 32.85
C THR A 8 22.85 -36.97 32.86
N ALA A 9 23.34 -36.23 31.86
CA ALA A 9 22.99 -34.83 31.65
C ALA A 9 21.68 -34.77 30.88
N THR A 10 20.63 -34.23 31.51
CA THR A 10 19.34 -33.98 30.88
C THR A 10 19.41 -32.64 30.16
N LEU A 11 19.41 -32.69 28.83
CA LEU A 11 19.27 -31.49 27.97
C LEU A 11 17.81 -31.05 27.97
N VAL A 12 17.51 -29.90 28.59
CA VAL A 12 16.22 -29.23 28.48
C VAL A 12 16.26 -28.39 27.22
N ALA A 13 15.58 -28.84 26.17
CA ALA A 13 15.36 -28.07 24.95
C ALA A 13 14.24 -27.06 25.19
N SER A 14 14.60 -25.79 25.37
CA SER A 14 13.63 -24.67 25.44
C SER A 14 13.21 -24.31 24.03
N THR A 15 12.03 -24.72 23.63
CA THR A 15 11.38 -24.24 22.40
C THR A 15 10.88 -22.83 22.63
N LEU A 16 11.56 -21.84 22.04
CA LEU A 16 11.02 -20.49 21.91
C LEU A 16 9.86 -20.52 20.89
N ALA A 17 8.62 -20.41 21.38
CA ALA A 17 7.47 -20.16 20.53
C ALA A 17 7.52 -18.70 20.09
N VAL A 18 7.88 -18.42 18.85
CA VAL A 18 7.74 -17.11 18.24
C VAL A 18 6.26 -16.91 17.96
N ILE A 19 5.59 -16.13 18.82
CA ILE A 19 4.23 -15.67 18.57
C ILE A 19 4.33 -14.60 17.49
N VAL A 20 4.08 -14.95 16.25
CA VAL A 20 3.86 -14.00 15.17
C VAL A 20 2.45 -13.43 15.43
N ALA A 21 2.38 -12.26 16.06
CA ALA A 21 1.14 -11.51 16.15
C ALA A 21 0.73 -11.11 14.71
N SER A 22 -0.24 -11.82 14.16
CA SER A 22 -0.90 -11.40 12.92
C SER A 22 -1.64 -10.11 13.23
N VAL A 23 -1.13 -8.99 12.71
CA VAL A 23 -1.88 -7.73 12.72
C VAL A 23 -3.08 -7.97 11.81
N ALA A 24 -4.26 -8.07 12.42
CA ALA A 24 -5.51 -8.10 11.67
C ALA A 24 -5.68 -6.72 11.03
N TRP A 25 -5.38 -6.61 9.74
CA TRP A 25 -5.70 -5.45 8.94
C TRP A 25 -7.23 -5.39 8.79
N ALA A 26 -7.80 -4.21 8.96
CA ALA A 26 -9.20 -4.01 8.58
C ALA A 26 -9.37 -4.43 7.12
N ASP A 27 -10.45 -5.15 6.83
CA ASP A 27 -10.74 -5.57 5.47
C ASP A 27 -10.64 -4.38 4.50
N PRO A 28 -10.01 -4.56 3.33
CA PRO A 28 -9.92 -3.50 2.35
C PRO A 28 -11.33 -3.08 1.94
N THR A 29 -11.57 -1.77 1.96
CA THR A 29 -12.78 -1.22 1.36
C THR A 29 -12.58 -1.26 -0.14
N SER A 30 -13.38 -2.04 -0.84
CA SER A 30 -13.37 -2.09 -2.29
C SER A 30 -14.76 -1.76 -2.84
N SER A 31 -14.79 -0.99 -3.92
CA SER A 31 -15.97 -0.71 -4.72
C SER A 31 -15.61 -0.86 -6.18
N HIS A 32 -16.51 -1.44 -6.95
CA HIS A 32 -16.32 -1.61 -8.38
C HIS A 32 -17.66 -1.59 -9.11
N SER A 33 -17.63 -1.15 -10.35
CA SER A 33 -18.79 -1.13 -11.25
C SER A 33 -18.36 -1.38 -12.70
N GLY A 34 -19.31 -1.66 -13.57
CA GLY A 34 -19.06 -1.80 -15.00
C GLY A 34 -18.07 -2.90 -15.40
N GLY A 35 -17.81 -3.88 -14.53
CA GLY A 35 -16.88 -4.99 -14.81
C GLY A 35 -15.39 -4.65 -14.54
N ALA A 36 -15.09 -3.48 -14.02
CA ALA A 36 -13.73 -3.12 -13.60
C ALA A 36 -13.42 -3.62 -12.19
N ASN A 37 -12.15 -3.89 -11.90
CA ASN A 37 -11.66 -4.21 -10.55
C ASN A 37 -10.27 -3.62 -10.34
N ALA A 38 -9.95 -3.28 -9.08
CA ALA A 38 -8.65 -2.81 -8.67
C ALA A 38 -8.29 -3.34 -7.28
N ASN A 39 -7.02 -3.72 -7.08
CA ASN A 39 -6.50 -4.14 -5.79
C ASN A 39 -5.08 -3.60 -5.61
N GLN A 40 -4.84 -2.84 -4.55
CA GLN A 40 -3.48 -2.57 -4.10
C GLN A 40 -2.87 -3.87 -3.57
N THR A 41 -1.64 -4.17 -3.94
CA THR A 41 -0.96 -5.42 -3.59
C THR A 41 0.38 -5.18 -2.90
N GLY A 42 0.69 -6.09 -1.97
CA GLY A 42 2.00 -6.12 -1.33
C GLY A 42 2.29 -4.92 -0.41
N VAL A 43 3.57 -4.61 -0.30
CA VAL A 43 4.12 -3.55 0.57
C VAL A 43 4.31 -2.28 -0.26
N VAL A 44 3.98 -1.13 0.31
CA VAL A 44 4.39 0.17 -0.26
C VAL A 44 5.89 0.32 -0.04
N ARG A 45 6.66 0.39 -1.12
CA ARG A 45 8.10 0.52 -1.05
C ARG A 45 8.50 1.99 -0.99
N ILE A 46 9.14 2.40 0.09
CA ILE A 46 9.72 3.74 0.26
C ILE A 46 11.08 3.75 -0.45
N ASP A 47 11.38 4.82 -1.19
CA ASP A 47 12.72 4.98 -1.75
C ASP A 47 13.72 5.26 -0.62
N PRO A 48 14.77 4.43 -0.44
CA PRO A 48 15.71 4.61 0.66
C PRO A 48 16.58 5.87 0.53
N ALA A 49 16.73 6.42 -0.67
CA ALA A 49 17.47 7.65 -0.91
C ALA A 49 16.61 8.90 -0.73
N ASN A 50 15.29 8.78 -0.92
CA ASN A 50 14.36 9.90 -0.78
C ASN A 50 13.01 9.41 -0.22
N PRO A 51 12.75 9.53 1.10
CA PRO A 51 11.51 9.06 1.72
C PRO A 51 10.25 9.81 1.25
N LYS A 52 10.40 10.87 0.47
CA LYS A 52 9.31 11.55 -0.24
C LYS A 52 8.89 10.86 -1.53
N VAL A 53 9.52 9.73 -1.86
CA VAL A 53 9.20 8.89 -3.02
C VAL A 53 8.74 7.54 -2.55
N ALA A 54 7.64 7.05 -3.12
CA ALA A 54 7.13 5.72 -2.86
C ALA A 54 6.68 5.02 -4.14
N TYR A 55 6.62 3.70 -4.06
CA TYR A 55 6.16 2.82 -5.12
C TYR A 55 5.01 1.98 -4.60
N VAL A 56 3.88 2.11 -5.24
CA VAL A 56 2.65 1.36 -4.92
C VAL A 56 2.41 0.33 -6.00
N SER A 57 2.34 -0.93 -5.60
CA SER A 57 2.02 -2.01 -6.52
C SER A 57 0.54 -2.36 -6.44
N GLY A 58 -0.03 -2.78 -7.56
CA GLY A 58 -1.42 -3.16 -7.64
C GLY A 58 -1.71 -4.02 -8.85
N GLN A 59 -2.93 -4.52 -8.89
CA GLN A 59 -3.48 -5.22 -10.04
C GLN A 59 -4.86 -4.64 -10.37
N TYR A 60 -5.20 -4.64 -11.64
CA TYR A 60 -6.46 -4.11 -12.13
C TYR A 60 -6.94 -4.86 -13.37
N ASN A 61 -8.22 -4.73 -13.65
CA ASN A 61 -8.78 -4.96 -14.97
C ASN A 61 -9.79 -3.86 -15.30
N CYS A 62 -9.95 -3.55 -16.57
CA CYS A 62 -10.91 -2.57 -17.06
C CYS A 62 -11.54 -3.07 -18.37
N PRO A 63 -12.77 -2.59 -18.70
CA PRO A 63 -13.47 -3.01 -19.91
C PRO A 63 -12.68 -2.71 -21.18
N SER A 64 -12.67 -3.67 -22.11
CA SER A 64 -11.94 -3.57 -23.37
C SER A 64 -12.35 -2.34 -24.19
N GLY A 65 -11.36 -1.65 -24.73
CA GLY A 65 -11.57 -0.49 -25.61
C GLY A 65 -11.84 0.81 -24.88
N THR A 66 -11.78 0.84 -23.55
CA THR A 66 -11.88 2.05 -22.74
C THR A 66 -10.50 2.62 -22.41
N GLN A 67 -10.44 3.86 -21.96
CA GLN A 67 -9.27 4.49 -21.37
C GLN A 67 -9.50 4.63 -19.87
N ALA A 68 -8.45 4.50 -19.08
CA ALA A 68 -8.54 4.61 -17.65
C ALA A 68 -7.72 5.78 -17.10
N HIS A 69 -8.21 6.31 -16.00
CA HIS A 69 -7.55 7.24 -15.11
C HIS A 69 -7.24 6.51 -13.80
N LEU A 70 -6.00 6.59 -13.34
CA LEU A 70 -5.58 6.02 -12.06
C LEU A 70 -5.25 7.15 -11.09
N PHE A 71 -5.84 7.07 -9.90
CA PHE A 71 -5.47 7.86 -8.75
C PHE A 71 -4.76 6.98 -7.71
N VAL A 72 -3.58 7.38 -7.28
CA VAL A 72 -2.82 6.72 -6.20
C VAL A 72 -2.50 7.73 -5.12
N SER A 73 -2.91 7.43 -3.89
CA SER A 73 -2.58 8.23 -2.71
C SER A 73 -2.07 7.35 -1.58
N VAL A 74 -1.06 7.84 -0.87
CA VAL A 74 -0.50 7.20 0.33
C VAL A 74 -0.42 8.24 1.44
N LYS A 75 -1.07 7.94 2.57
CA LYS A 75 -1.12 8.82 3.75
C LYS A 75 -0.54 8.11 4.96
N GLN A 76 0.17 8.83 5.81
CA GLN A 76 0.76 8.29 7.05
C GLN A 76 0.70 9.30 8.19
N VAL A 77 0.44 8.83 9.42
CA VAL A 77 0.63 9.61 10.64
C VAL A 77 2.08 9.52 11.13
N ALA A 78 2.49 10.45 11.98
CA ALA A 78 3.89 10.64 12.37
C ALA A 78 4.55 9.42 13.06
N ASP A 79 3.77 8.58 13.76
CA ASP A 79 4.29 7.40 14.45
C ASP A 79 4.25 6.11 13.59
N GLY A 80 3.78 6.20 12.34
CA GLY A 80 3.70 5.08 11.40
C GLY A 80 2.74 3.97 11.83
N LYS A 81 1.77 4.26 12.71
CA LYS A 81 0.75 3.31 13.14
C LYS A 81 -0.55 3.45 12.34
N PRO A 82 -1.43 2.43 12.35
CA PRO A 82 -2.75 2.57 11.77
C PRO A 82 -3.56 3.66 12.47
N ASP A 83 -4.18 4.57 11.70
CA ASP A 83 -5.05 5.62 12.22
C ASP A 83 -6.30 5.72 11.33
N SER A 84 -7.46 5.39 11.90
CA SER A 84 -8.73 5.37 11.16
C SER A 84 -9.13 6.74 10.59
N ARG A 85 -8.64 7.84 11.16
CA ARG A 85 -8.88 9.20 10.65
C ARG A 85 -8.31 9.43 9.25
N LEU A 86 -7.34 8.60 8.82
CA LEU A 86 -6.80 8.65 7.45
C LEU A 86 -7.82 8.22 6.39
N LYS A 87 -8.91 7.55 6.78
CA LYS A 87 -10.02 7.14 5.91
C LYS A 87 -11.04 8.26 5.67
N GLU A 88 -11.02 9.29 6.50
CA GLU A 88 -12.01 10.36 6.46
C GLU A 88 -11.74 11.34 5.32
N GLU A 89 -12.79 11.95 4.80
CA GLU A 89 -12.67 13.10 3.91
C GLU A 89 -11.89 14.22 4.62
N GLY A 90 -11.01 14.90 3.89
CA GLY A 90 -10.13 15.93 4.46
C GLY A 90 -9.09 15.38 5.45
N SER A 91 -8.74 14.10 5.36
CA SER A 91 -7.76 13.41 6.21
C SER A 91 -6.34 13.98 6.10
N SER A 92 -6.06 14.83 5.12
CA SER A 92 -4.77 15.54 4.98
C SER A 92 -4.33 16.25 6.26
N ARG A 93 -5.27 16.80 7.04
CA ARG A 93 -5.00 17.46 8.32
C ARG A 93 -4.44 16.53 9.41
N PHE A 94 -4.62 15.21 9.26
CA PHE A 94 -4.11 14.20 10.20
C PHE A 94 -2.82 13.54 9.69
N SER A 95 -2.49 13.76 8.42
CA SER A 95 -1.33 13.15 7.79
C SER A 95 -0.06 13.94 8.11
N SER A 96 0.98 13.26 8.56
CA SER A 96 2.35 13.80 8.64
C SER A 96 3.08 13.69 7.31
N ALA A 97 2.68 12.73 6.48
CA ALA A 97 3.13 12.56 5.10
C ALA A 97 1.93 12.16 4.23
N TRP A 98 1.85 12.78 3.06
CA TRP A 98 0.84 12.50 2.05
C TRP A 98 1.47 12.65 0.67
N LEU A 99 1.45 11.56 -0.10
CA LEU A 99 1.92 11.48 -1.48
C LEU A 99 0.73 11.12 -2.35
N GLU A 100 0.55 11.82 -3.47
CA GLU A 100 -0.59 11.63 -4.36
C GLU A 100 -0.20 11.92 -5.81
N ARG A 101 -0.75 11.14 -6.73
CA ARG A 101 -0.60 11.36 -8.16
C ARG A 101 -1.76 10.78 -8.96
N HIS A 102 -2.13 11.48 -10.02
CA HIS A 102 -2.99 11.01 -11.08
C HIS A 102 -2.16 10.51 -12.26
N PHE A 103 -2.66 9.48 -12.91
CA PHE A 103 -2.01 8.87 -14.08
C PHE A 103 -3.05 8.72 -15.18
N ASP A 104 -2.99 9.61 -16.18
CA ASP A 104 -3.83 9.54 -17.37
C ASP A 104 -3.15 8.73 -18.49
N THR A 105 -2.00 8.14 -18.21
CA THR A 105 -1.23 7.38 -19.15
C THR A 105 -1.74 5.95 -19.24
N GLN A 106 -2.60 5.76 -20.16
CA GLN A 106 -2.96 4.57 -20.94
C GLN A 106 -2.60 3.20 -20.31
N PRO A 107 -3.27 2.80 -19.25
CA PRO A 107 -3.28 1.39 -18.91
C PRO A 107 -3.95 0.61 -20.03
N THR A 108 -3.55 -0.64 -20.19
CA THR A 108 -4.21 -1.55 -21.13
C THR A 108 -5.57 -1.96 -20.58
N CYS A 109 -6.65 -1.53 -21.22
CA CYS A 109 -8.02 -1.98 -20.96
C CYS A 109 -8.44 -2.98 -22.05
N ASP A 110 -8.30 -4.26 -21.77
CA ASP A 110 -8.62 -5.38 -22.66
C ASP A 110 -9.50 -6.44 -22.00
N GLY A 111 -9.96 -6.16 -20.77
CA GLY A 111 -10.74 -7.08 -19.95
C GLY A 111 -9.88 -8.10 -19.17
N ALA A 112 -8.58 -8.19 -19.44
CA ALA A 112 -7.69 -9.07 -18.69
C ALA A 112 -7.15 -8.39 -17.41
N TRP A 113 -6.62 -9.21 -16.50
CA TRP A 113 -5.92 -8.72 -15.32
C TRP A 113 -4.49 -8.28 -15.68
N HIS A 114 -4.14 -7.08 -15.24
CA HIS A 114 -2.81 -6.49 -15.35
C HIS A 114 -2.24 -6.18 -13.98
N THR A 115 -0.92 -6.18 -13.88
CA THR A 115 -0.19 -5.75 -12.68
C THR A 115 0.73 -4.60 -13.03
N GLY A 116 0.95 -3.71 -12.06
CA GLY A 116 1.86 -2.58 -12.23
C GLY A 116 2.42 -2.08 -10.91
N THR A 117 3.36 -1.17 -11.02
CA THR A 117 3.91 -0.42 -9.89
C THR A 117 4.01 1.04 -10.31
N TRP A 118 3.47 1.91 -9.48
CA TRP A 118 3.36 3.35 -9.74
C TRP A 118 4.21 4.11 -8.74
N ARG A 119 5.03 5.01 -9.29
CA ARG A 119 5.86 5.91 -8.51
C ARG A 119 5.08 7.17 -8.20
N ILE A 120 5.04 7.53 -6.91
CA ILE A 120 4.41 8.77 -6.40
C ILE A 120 5.41 9.54 -5.55
N THR A 121 5.27 10.86 -5.46
CA THR A 121 6.21 11.70 -4.72
C THR A 121 5.53 12.94 -4.14
N ASP A 122 6.02 13.41 -2.96
CA ASP A 122 5.71 14.74 -2.41
C ASP A 122 6.91 15.71 -2.53
N ASP A 123 7.96 15.31 -3.24
CA ASP A 123 9.10 16.16 -3.52
C ASP A 123 8.76 17.18 -4.61
N LYS A 124 8.56 18.42 -4.21
CA LYS A 124 8.20 19.53 -5.13
C LYS A 124 9.26 19.84 -6.20
N SER A 125 10.47 19.35 -6.04
CA SER A 125 11.51 19.49 -7.06
C SER A 125 11.50 18.35 -8.11
N ASP A 126 10.72 17.30 -7.86
CA ASP A 126 10.60 16.14 -8.75
C ASP A 126 9.64 16.47 -9.91
N PRO A 127 9.98 16.14 -11.16
CA PRO A 127 9.11 16.39 -12.31
C PRO A 127 7.79 15.57 -12.26
N ASP A 128 7.77 14.51 -11.48
CA ASP A 128 6.57 13.68 -11.27
C ASP A 128 5.70 14.16 -10.08
N TYR A 129 6.10 15.27 -9.42
CA TYR A 129 5.30 15.86 -8.35
C TYR A 129 3.99 16.41 -8.89
N GLU A 130 2.90 16.03 -8.27
CA GLU A 130 1.58 16.61 -8.53
C GLU A 130 0.99 17.20 -7.25
N TYR A 131 0.87 16.39 -6.21
CA TYR A 131 0.38 16.82 -4.92
C TYR A 131 1.04 16.04 -3.79
N GLY A 132 1.18 16.69 -2.64
CA GLY A 132 1.70 16.05 -1.44
C GLY A 132 2.08 17.06 -0.37
N GLN A 133 2.26 16.54 0.82
CA GLN A 133 2.71 17.32 1.98
C GLN A 133 3.50 16.46 2.96
N GLY A 134 4.36 17.10 3.71
CA GLY A 134 5.02 16.51 4.87
C GLY A 134 6.49 16.21 4.66
N GLY A 135 7.02 15.35 5.52
CA GLY A 135 8.45 15.05 5.62
C GLY A 135 8.89 13.77 4.91
N GLY A 136 7.98 13.14 4.15
CA GLY A 136 8.18 11.82 3.58
C GLY A 136 7.68 10.69 4.50
N LEU A 137 7.64 9.47 3.94
CA LEU A 137 7.17 8.28 4.65
C LEU A 137 8.27 7.67 5.54
N ILE A 138 7.84 7.00 6.58
CA ILE A 138 8.69 6.15 7.42
C ILE A 138 8.22 4.69 7.34
N PRO A 139 9.09 3.68 7.61
CA PRO A 139 8.65 2.30 7.75
C PRO A 139 7.55 2.17 8.79
N GLY A 140 6.47 1.47 8.44
CA GLY A 140 5.30 1.34 9.32
C GLY A 140 4.03 1.04 8.55
N THR A 141 2.92 1.58 9.02
CA THR A 141 1.61 1.48 8.37
C THR A 141 1.29 2.76 7.62
N VAL A 142 0.75 2.62 6.43
CA VAL A 142 0.21 3.68 5.58
C VAL A 142 -1.23 3.37 5.21
N TYR A 143 -2.03 4.38 4.93
CA TYR A 143 -3.31 4.23 4.27
C TYR A 143 -3.13 4.49 2.78
N VAL A 144 -3.57 3.54 1.95
CA VAL A 144 -3.44 3.60 0.49
C VAL A 144 -4.81 3.73 -0.12
N GLN A 145 -4.94 4.67 -1.06
CA GLN A 145 -6.06 4.76 -1.99
C GLN A 145 -5.52 4.43 -3.38
N PHE A 146 -6.10 3.44 -4.02
CA PHE A 146 -5.73 2.94 -5.33
C PHE A 146 -7.00 2.82 -6.16
N CYS A 147 -7.28 3.87 -6.94
CA CYS A 147 -8.58 4.09 -7.56
C CYS A 147 -8.43 4.18 -9.08
N TRP A 148 -9.27 3.44 -9.81
CA TRP A 148 -9.34 3.45 -11.26
C TRP A 148 -10.73 3.87 -11.71
N ASP A 149 -10.80 4.83 -12.63
CA ASP A 149 -12.02 5.28 -13.25
C ASP A 149 -11.87 5.28 -14.77
N GLU A 150 -12.98 5.17 -15.49
CA GLU A 150 -12.99 5.44 -16.92
C GLU A 150 -12.63 6.91 -17.17
N LEU A 151 -11.67 7.14 -18.06
CA LEU A 151 -11.30 8.47 -18.48
C LEU A 151 -12.34 9.01 -19.47
N SER A 152 -13.43 9.55 -18.94
CA SER A 152 -14.52 10.15 -19.71
C SER A 152 -15.25 11.22 -18.89
N GLU A 153 -16.02 12.08 -19.53
CA GLU A 153 -16.85 13.07 -18.83
C GLU A 153 -17.96 12.43 -17.98
N THR A 154 -18.36 11.22 -18.34
CA THR A 154 -19.38 10.42 -17.63
C THR A 154 -18.89 8.99 -17.48
N PRO A 155 -18.03 8.70 -16.49
CA PRO A 155 -17.48 7.37 -16.30
C PRO A 155 -18.57 6.30 -16.14
N SER A 156 -18.49 5.24 -16.93
CA SER A 156 -19.43 4.13 -16.86
C SER A 156 -18.96 3.01 -15.94
N TRP A 157 -17.68 3.04 -15.54
CA TRP A 157 -17.11 2.10 -14.59
C TRP A 157 -16.10 2.76 -13.66
N HIS A 158 -15.95 2.18 -12.49
CA HIS A 158 -14.91 2.52 -11.50
C HIS A 158 -14.48 1.28 -10.73
N ALA A 159 -13.28 1.35 -10.13
CA ALA A 159 -12.77 0.32 -9.25
C ALA A 159 -11.83 0.93 -8.19
N TYR A 160 -12.15 0.73 -6.92
CA TYR A 160 -11.40 1.28 -5.79
C TYR A 160 -10.88 0.18 -4.87
N SER A 161 -9.66 0.36 -4.39
CA SER A 161 -9.08 -0.41 -3.31
C SER A 161 -8.48 0.57 -2.30
N GLU A 162 -9.09 0.63 -1.12
CA GLU A 162 -8.67 1.50 -0.03
C GLU A 162 -8.37 0.67 1.21
N GLN A 163 -7.12 0.71 1.68
CA GLN A 163 -6.71 -0.15 2.78
C GLN A 163 -5.50 0.39 3.53
N PHE A 164 -5.31 -0.11 4.73
CA PHE A 164 -4.03 -0.01 5.40
C PHE A 164 -3.06 -1.04 4.81
N ALA A 165 -1.86 -0.59 4.51
CA ALA A 165 -0.76 -1.41 4.01
C ALA A 165 0.50 -1.19 4.83
N ARG A 166 1.44 -2.11 4.76
CA ARG A 166 2.78 -1.92 5.30
C ARG A 166 3.61 -1.08 4.34
N ALA A 167 4.38 -0.14 4.88
CA ALA A 167 5.42 0.57 4.14
C ALA A 167 6.81 0.17 4.67
N SER A 168 7.79 0.01 3.77
CA SER A 168 9.19 -0.29 4.10
C SER A 168 10.12 0.21 3.00
N TYR A 169 11.39 0.34 3.33
CA TYR A 169 12.47 0.57 2.38
C TYR A 169 12.72 -0.65 1.49
#